data_13def71049d41bd64c8d372604e46a5d
#
_entry.id   13def71049d41bd64c8d372604e46a5d
#
_cell.length_a   1.000
_cell.length_b   1.000
_cell.length_c   1.000
_cell.angle_alpha   90.00
_cell.angle_beta   90.00
_cell.angle_gamma   90.00
#
_symmetry.space_group_name_H-M   'P 1'
#
loop_
_entity.id
_entity.type
_entity.pdbx_description
1 polymer ?
#
loop_
_entity_poly.entity_id
_entity_poly.type
_entity_poly.pdbx_seq_one_letter_code
_entity_poly.pdbx_strand_id
1 'polypeptide(L)'
;MISLDTNVVLRFLLDDVPEQTERATKAIKHNKVYITDVAVVEVIYVLEKVILLSRKDISKLVSDFFGFANVIYNPYFLLETIQLYKHHPSLSIVDCYASSEAKAYYNQLVTFDKRLISQGGKHVSGL
;
A
#
# COMPACT_ATOMS: atom_id res chain seq x y z
N MET A 1 -8.45 -17.88 -8.81
CA MET A 1 -7.89 -16.68 -8.15
C MET A 1 -9.02 -15.80 -7.66
N ILE A 2 -8.89 -15.26 -6.47
CA ILE A 2 -9.88 -14.33 -5.90
C ILE A 2 -9.22 -12.99 -5.63
N SER A 3 -9.98 -11.91 -5.77
CA SER A 3 -9.53 -10.57 -5.34
C SER A 3 -9.97 -10.33 -3.89
N LEU A 4 -9.10 -9.71 -3.12
CA LEU A 4 -9.37 -9.41 -1.72
C LEU A 4 -9.85 -7.97 -1.56
N ASP A 5 -10.95 -7.78 -0.84
CA ASP A 5 -11.37 -6.46 -0.39
C ASP A 5 -10.49 -5.98 0.76
N THR A 6 -10.41 -4.68 0.93
CA THR A 6 -9.60 -4.02 1.97
C THR A 6 -9.83 -4.64 3.35
N ASN A 7 -11.08 -4.84 3.75
CA ASN A 7 -11.39 -5.36 5.08
C ASN A 7 -10.94 -6.81 5.28
N VAL A 8 -10.92 -7.62 4.24
CA VAL A 8 -10.40 -8.99 4.32
C VAL A 8 -8.91 -8.97 4.63
N VAL A 9 -8.16 -8.10 3.95
CA VAL A 9 -6.73 -7.94 4.20
C VAL A 9 -6.47 -7.42 5.62
N LEU A 10 -7.22 -6.41 6.05
CA LEU A 10 -7.09 -5.85 7.40
C LEU A 10 -7.36 -6.89 8.49
N ARG A 11 -8.40 -7.71 8.35
CA ARG A 11 -8.68 -8.78 9.33
C ARG A 11 -7.56 -9.79 9.40
N PHE A 12 -6.98 -10.14 8.25
CA PHE A 12 -5.83 -11.03 8.21
C PHE A 12 -4.59 -10.42 8.89
N LEU A 13 -4.28 -9.16 8.59
CA LEU A 13 -3.08 -8.50 9.11
C LEU A 13 -3.17 -8.18 10.59
N LEU A 14 -4.35 -7.77 11.07
CA LEU A 14 -4.52 -7.28 12.44
C LEU A 14 -4.87 -8.37 13.45
N ASP A 15 -5.49 -9.45 13.02
CA ASP A 15 -5.95 -10.53 13.89
C ASP A 15 -6.79 -10.01 15.07
N ASP A 16 -7.70 -9.09 14.80
CA ASP A 16 -8.45 -8.35 15.82
C ASP A 16 -9.91 -8.77 15.98
N VAL A 17 -10.47 -9.48 14.99
CA VAL A 17 -11.84 -10.02 15.02
C VAL A 17 -11.76 -11.52 14.71
N PRO A 18 -11.73 -12.40 15.75
CA PRO A 18 -11.34 -13.81 15.59
C PRO A 18 -12.10 -14.55 14.49
N GLU A 19 -13.43 -14.40 14.41
CA GLU A 19 -14.23 -15.07 13.38
C GLU A 19 -13.87 -14.60 11.97
N GLN A 20 -13.74 -13.31 11.78
CA GLN A 20 -13.38 -12.73 10.47
C GLN A 20 -11.95 -13.05 10.11
N THR A 21 -11.04 -13.02 11.07
CA THR A 21 -9.62 -13.38 10.86
C THR A 21 -9.50 -14.83 10.44
N GLU A 22 -10.24 -15.74 11.05
CA GLU A 22 -10.23 -17.15 10.65
C GLU A 22 -10.70 -17.34 9.21
N ARG A 23 -11.79 -16.69 8.83
CA ARG A 23 -12.34 -16.75 7.46
C ARG A 23 -11.38 -16.13 6.44
N ALA A 24 -10.81 -14.98 6.75
CA ALA A 24 -9.83 -14.33 5.89
C ALA A 24 -8.58 -15.18 5.71
N THR A 25 -8.08 -15.76 6.79
CA THR A 25 -6.89 -16.63 6.77
C THR A 25 -7.14 -17.86 5.90
N LYS A 26 -8.29 -18.51 6.02
CA LYS A 26 -8.64 -19.66 5.19
C LYS A 26 -8.71 -19.29 3.71
N ALA A 27 -9.36 -18.16 3.40
CA ALA A 27 -9.47 -17.70 2.02
C ALA A 27 -8.10 -17.45 1.41
N ILE A 28 -7.20 -16.81 2.15
CA ILE A 28 -5.85 -16.50 1.69
C ILE A 28 -5.00 -17.76 1.55
N LYS A 29 -5.06 -18.69 2.50
CA LYS A 29 -4.26 -19.92 2.47
C LYS A 29 -4.66 -20.89 1.37
N HIS A 30 -5.93 -20.92 1.00
CA HIS A 30 -6.46 -21.93 0.07
C HIS A 30 -6.65 -21.42 -1.36
N ASN A 31 -6.27 -20.21 -1.66
CA ASN A 31 -6.45 -19.61 -2.98
C ASN A 31 -5.20 -18.83 -3.43
N LYS A 32 -5.05 -18.66 -4.73
CA LYS A 32 -4.31 -17.52 -5.24
C LYS A 32 -5.16 -16.28 -5.01
N VAL A 33 -4.57 -15.27 -4.41
CA VAL A 33 -5.27 -14.03 -4.06
C VAL A 33 -4.64 -12.84 -4.75
N TYR A 34 -5.48 -11.94 -5.22
CA TYR A 34 -5.05 -10.69 -5.84
C TYR A 34 -5.46 -9.53 -4.95
N ILE A 35 -4.54 -8.62 -4.70
CA ILE A 35 -4.83 -7.36 -4.01
C ILE A 35 -4.64 -6.20 -4.99
N THR A 36 -5.69 -5.40 -5.19
CA THR A 36 -5.64 -4.25 -6.08
C THR A 36 -4.79 -3.12 -5.49
N ASP A 37 -4.29 -2.25 -6.36
CA ASP A 37 -3.56 -1.05 -5.92
C ASP A 37 -4.40 -0.20 -4.98
N VAL A 38 -5.68 -0.04 -5.30
CA VAL A 38 -6.62 0.71 -4.45
C VAL A 38 -6.74 0.10 -3.07
N ALA A 39 -6.85 -1.23 -2.98
CA ALA A 39 -6.92 -1.92 -1.70
C ALA A 39 -5.61 -1.76 -0.91
N VAL A 40 -4.46 -1.82 -1.55
CA VAL A 40 -3.16 -1.59 -0.89
C VAL A 40 -3.11 -0.19 -0.28
N VAL A 41 -3.45 0.83 -1.05
CA VAL A 41 -3.46 2.22 -0.58
C VAL A 41 -4.43 2.38 0.60
N GLU A 42 -5.62 1.80 0.51
CA GLU A 42 -6.65 1.88 1.54
C GLU A 42 -6.24 1.15 2.83
N VAL A 43 -5.63 -0.03 2.70
CA VAL A 43 -5.08 -0.78 3.85
C VAL A 43 -4.04 0.06 4.58
N ILE A 44 -3.09 0.64 3.87
CA ILE A 44 -2.04 1.46 4.46
C ILE A 44 -2.64 2.69 5.15
N TYR A 45 -3.59 3.35 4.50
CA TYR A 45 -4.29 4.50 5.08
C TYR A 45 -4.97 4.15 6.41
N VAL A 46 -5.71 3.04 6.45
CA VAL A 46 -6.41 2.60 7.66
C VAL A 46 -5.42 2.23 8.77
N LEU A 47 -4.36 1.51 8.44
CA LEU A 47 -3.32 1.15 9.41
C LEU A 47 -2.66 2.37 10.02
N GLU A 48 -2.44 3.42 9.24
CA GLU A 48 -1.82 4.65 9.74
C GLU A 48 -2.82 5.54 10.51
N LYS A 49 -3.98 5.84 9.92
CA LYS A 49 -4.88 6.90 10.41
C LYS A 49 -5.92 6.40 11.40
N VAL A 50 -6.29 5.14 11.35
CA VAL A 50 -7.32 4.56 12.23
C VAL A 50 -6.69 3.68 13.31
N ILE A 51 -5.79 2.78 12.92
CA ILE A 51 -5.14 1.85 13.85
C ILE A 51 -3.93 2.50 14.53
N LEU A 52 -3.36 3.53 13.92
CA LEU A 52 -2.25 4.33 14.46
C LEU A 52 -0.94 3.56 14.60
N LEU A 53 -0.66 2.67 13.66
CA LEU A 53 0.64 2.01 13.56
C LEU A 53 1.68 2.96 12.97
N SER A 54 2.96 2.72 13.29
CA SER A 54 4.06 3.46 12.69
C SER A 54 4.24 3.08 11.22
N ARG A 55 4.81 3.99 10.44
CA ARG A 55 5.12 3.71 9.03
C ARG A 55 6.10 2.54 8.87
N LYS A 56 7.03 2.39 9.81
CA LYS A 56 7.94 1.25 9.85
C LYS A 56 7.18 -0.06 9.98
N ASP A 57 6.25 -0.14 10.93
CA ASP A 57 5.47 -1.35 11.17
C ASP A 57 4.51 -1.64 10.02
N ILE A 58 3.86 -0.61 9.47
CA ILE A 58 2.98 -0.75 8.31
C ILE A 58 3.75 -1.27 7.10
N SER A 59 4.90 -0.69 6.82
CA SER A 59 5.74 -1.10 5.69
C SER A 59 6.17 -2.55 5.82
N LYS A 60 6.51 -2.99 7.03
CA LYS A 60 6.87 -4.38 7.29
C LYS A 60 5.69 -5.32 7.09
N LEU A 61 4.53 -5.00 7.65
CA LEU A 61 3.31 -5.82 7.51
C LEU A 61 2.93 -6.01 6.05
N VAL A 62 2.90 -4.95 5.29
CA VAL A 62 2.48 -5.00 3.88
C VAL A 62 3.54 -5.71 3.03
N SER A 63 4.81 -5.45 3.25
CA SER A 63 5.89 -6.12 2.53
C SER A 63 5.92 -7.62 2.83
N ASP A 64 5.71 -8.03 4.06
CA ASP A 64 5.63 -9.44 4.44
C ASP A 64 4.42 -10.12 3.77
N PHE A 65 3.28 -9.44 3.70
CA PHE A 65 2.10 -9.93 2.99
C PHE A 65 2.37 -10.15 1.50
N PHE A 66 3.04 -9.21 0.87
CA PHE A 66 3.45 -9.33 -0.54
C PHE A 66 4.45 -10.48 -0.78
N GLY A 67 5.15 -10.91 0.26
CA GLY A 67 6.12 -12.01 0.20
C GLY A 67 5.50 -13.39 0.15
N PHE A 68 4.20 -13.54 0.42
CA PHE A 68 3.55 -14.85 0.30
C PHE A 68 3.43 -15.25 -1.17
N ALA A 69 3.80 -16.50 -1.47
CA ALA A 69 3.87 -16.99 -2.85
C ALA A 69 2.52 -16.95 -3.59
N ASN A 70 1.42 -17.05 -2.86
CA ASN A 70 0.07 -17.04 -3.43
C ASN A 70 -0.57 -15.66 -3.48
N VAL A 71 0.12 -14.62 -3.03
CA VAL A 71 -0.37 -13.24 -3.09
C VAL A 71 0.15 -12.56 -4.34
N ILE A 72 -0.76 -12.08 -5.15
CA ILE A 72 -0.47 -11.40 -6.41
C ILE A 72 -0.86 -9.93 -6.26
N TYR A 73 0.06 -9.06 -6.59
CA TYR A 73 -0.11 -7.62 -6.56
C TYR A 73 0.56 -7.01 -7.79
N ASN A 74 0.37 -5.72 -8.03
CA ASN A 74 1.03 -5.01 -9.11
C ASN A 74 2.53 -4.83 -8.80
N PRO A 75 3.44 -5.52 -9.49
CA PRO A 75 4.86 -5.47 -9.18
C PRO A 75 5.60 -4.26 -9.74
N TYR A 76 4.94 -3.44 -10.56
CA TYR A 76 5.63 -2.40 -11.35
C TYR A 76 6.11 -1.24 -10.49
N PHE A 77 5.34 -0.86 -9.44
CA PHE A 77 5.73 0.29 -8.61
C PHE A 77 5.22 0.25 -7.15
N LEU A 78 4.47 -0.77 -6.73
CA LEU A 78 3.95 -0.79 -5.35
C LEU A 78 5.04 -0.93 -4.30
N LEU A 79 6.08 -1.71 -4.55
CA LEU A 79 7.21 -1.81 -3.62
C LEU A 79 7.94 -0.48 -3.50
N GLU A 80 8.11 0.22 -4.60
CA GLU A 80 8.71 1.57 -4.62
C GLU A 80 7.81 2.58 -3.88
N THR A 81 6.50 2.47 -4.04
CA THR A 81 5.51 3.26 -3.29
C THR A 81 5.70 3.10 -1.79
N ILE A 82 5.84 1.86 -1.31
CA ILE A 82 6.03 1.57 0.11
C ILE A 82 7.36 2.13 0.61
N GLN A 83 8.43 2.05 -0.16
CA GLN A 83 9.73 2.62 0.21
C GLN A 83 9.67 4.14 0.32
N LEU A 84 9.02 4.80 -0.63
CA LEU A 84 8.82 6.24 -0.59
C LEU A 84 8.00 6.64 0.65
N TYR A 85 6.93 5.92 0.92
CA TYR A 85 6.07 6.11 2.08
C TYR A 85 6.84 5.97 3.40
N LYS A 86 7.68 4.94 3.51
CA LYS A 86 8.48 4.67 4.71
C LYS A 86 9.50 5.78 4.98
N HIS A 87 10.15 6.29 3.93
CA HIS A 87 11.26 7.22 4.06
C HIS A 87 10.88 8.70 4.01
N HIS A 88 9.63 9.02 3.65
CA HIS A 88 9.15 10.41 3.54
C HIS A 88 7.86 10.63 4.33
N PRO A 89 7.96 10.77 5.66
CA PRO A 89 6.77 10.82 6.52
C PRO A 89 5.87 12.04 6.30
N SER A 90 6.35 13.07 5.60
CA SER A 90 5.51 14.22 5.23
C SER A 90 4.62 13.96 4.02
N LEU A 91 4.84 12.88 3.27
CA LEU A 91 4.00 12.49 2.14
C LEU A 91 2.95 11.47 2.58
N SER A 92 1.71 11.65 2.13
CA SER A 92 0.67 10.65 2.34
C SER A 92 0.92 9.42 1.47
N ILE A 93 0.27 8.30 1.80
CA ILE A 93 0.34 7.11 0.93
C ILE A 93 -0.19 7.41 -0.47
N VAL A 94 -1.22 8.25 -0.58
CA VAL A 94 -1.78 8.65 -1.89
C VAL A 94 -0.74 9.42 -2.70
N ASP A 95 -0.01 10.35 -2.08
CA ASP A 95 1.06 11.10 -2.73
C ASP A 95 2.19 10.16 -3.20
N CYS A 96 2.56 9.22 -2.36
CA CYS A 96 3.60 8.25 -2.68
C CYS A 96 3.19 7.36 -3.85
N TYR A 97 1.93 6.93 -3.87
CA TYR A 97 1.38 6.15 -4.98
C TYR A 97 1.38 6.96 -6.28
N ALA A 98 0.88 8.18 -6.24
CA ALA A 98 0.85 9.05 -7.43
C ALA A 98 2.25 9.29 -8.00
N SER A 99 3.22 9.53 -7.13
CA SER A 99 4.60 9.74 -7.55
C SER A 99 5.23 8.50 -8.18
N SER A 100 5.13 7.35 -7.52
CA SER A 100 5.73 6.11 -8.04
C SER A 100 5.03 5.60 -9.30
N GLU A 101 3.72 5.75 -9.42
CA GLU A 101 3.00 5.43 -10.66
C GLU A 101 3.46 6.32 -11.81
N ALA A 102 3.51 7.63 -11.61
CA ALA A 102 3.96 8.56 -12.62
C ALA A 102 5.38 8.23 -13.10
N LYS A 103 6.28 7.95 -12.18
CA LYS A 103 7.65 7.54 -12.50
C LYS A 103 7.69 6.26 -13.32
N ALA A 104 6.92 5.26 -12.93
CA ALA A 104 6.88 3.98 -13.63
C ALA A 104 6.38 4.09 -15.07
N TYR A 105 5.47 5.02 -15.33
CA TYR A 105 4.92 5.26 -16.67
C TYR A 105 5.60 6.42 -17.41
N TYR A 106 6.73 6.93 -16.88
CA TYR A 106 7.48 8.05 -17.48
C TYR A 106 6.66 9.33 -17.64
N ASN A 107 5.72 9.54 -16.73
CA ASN A 107 4.91 10.76 -16.68
C ASN A 107 5.53 11.78 -15.75
N GLN A 108 5.34 13.05 -16.09
CA GLN A 108 5.61 14.15 -15.18
C GLN A 108 4.40 14.32 -14.27
N LEU A 109 4.60 14.22 -12.96
CA LEU A 109 3.53 14.49 -12.00
C LEU A 109 3.49 15.99 -11.69
N VAL A 110 2.35 16.59 -11.90
CA VAL A 110 2.14 18.03 -11.68
C VAL A 110 1.23 18.22 -10.46
N THR A 111 1.62 19.08 -9.55
CA THR A 111 0.91 19.27 -8.29
C THR A 111 1.05 20.70 -7.77
N PHE A 112 0.13 21.11 -6.92
CA PHE A 112 0.26 22.33 -6.12
C PHE A 112 0.92 22.08 -4.75
N ASP A 113 1.06 20.83 -4.34
CA ASP A 113 1.56 20.45 -3.03
C ASP A 113 3.09 20.63 -2.95
N LYS A 114 3.54 21.58 -2.13
CA LYS A 114 4.94 21.91 -1.99
C LYS A 114 5.80 20.77 -1.43
N ARG A 115 5.23 19.95 -0.54
CA ARG A 115 5.95 18.79 0.04
C ARG A 115 6.16 17.73 -1.02
N LEU A 116 5.17 17.50 -1.85
CA LEU A 116 5.25 16.53 -2.94
C LEU A 116 6.27 16.99 -4.00
N ILE A 117 6.30 18.28 -4.33
CA ILE A 117 7.30 18.83 -5.23
C ILE A 117 8.72 18.62 -4.66
N SER A 118 8.90 18.91 -3.37
CA SER A 118 10.20 18.81 -2.71
C SER A 118 10.69 17.37 -2.54
N GLN A 119 9.81 16.43 -2.22
CA GLN A 119 10.18 15.09 -1.78
C GLN A 119 9.74 13.97 -2.72
N GLY A 120 8.88 14.23 -3.67
CA GLY A 120 8.29 13.22 -4.54
C GLY A 120 9.20 12.69 -5.63
N GLY A 121 10.31 13.35 -5.90
CA GLY A 121 11.25 12.94 -6.95
C GLY A 121 11.40 13.97 -8.06
N LYS A 122 12.39 13.76 -8.95
CA LYS A 122 12.70 14.69 -10.02
C LYS A 122 11.60 14.84 -11.07
N HIS A 123 10.73 13.84 -11.18
CA HIS A 123 9.61 13.82 -12.11
C HIS A 123 8.37 14.53 -11.55
N VAL A 124 8.47 15.12 -10.36
CA VAL A 124 7.38 15.89 -9.75
C VAL A 124 7.69 17.38 -9.87
N SER A 125 6.73 18.13 -10.35
CA SER A 125 6.88 19.57 -10.53
C SER A 125 5.62 20.33 -10.10
N GLY A 126 5.81 21.62 -9.79
CA GLY A 126 4.71 22.53 -9.49
C GLY A 126 3.98 22.96 -10.76
N LEU A 127 2.72 23.28 -10.59
CA LEU A 127 1.91 23.85 -11.65
C LEU A 127 2.05 25.38 -11.64
#